data_8aa623fe32798a4818ac4d14a24aaa8b
#
_entry.id   8aa623fe32798a4818ac4d14a24aaa8b
#
_cell.length_a   1.000
_cell.length_b   1.000
_cell.length_c   1.000
_cell.angle_alpha   90.00
_cell.angle_beta   90.00
_cell.angle_gamma   90.00
#
_symmetry.space_group_name_H-M   'P 1'
#
loop_
_entity.id
_entity.type
_entity.pdbx_description
1 polymer ?
#
loop_
_entity_poly.entity_id
_entity_poly.type
_entity_poly.pdbx_seq_one_letter_code
_entity_poly.pdbx_strand_id
1 'polypeptide(L)'
;AAQEGMKKASKELGVDYKPQGPNSESDIADQVNMINTAIASNPVGLGLAACDTSSVTDALKTCAEKGIPVVTFDTGIADAPEGSVVCEVCTDNAQAGAVAAENMYNSIKDVVKDADGQVIIGEVNQDATAQNIQQRGTGFINKMIELLQADGKTVAVSGNEFYVNAAEGADADAKDADVVIQVAVPAQTTVELCSTEAQAILSQENCIAVFGSNQVSAEGVLAANANLNVLGSDPANGDVVGVGFDAGSIIKAAVKDGTFIGAVTQSPLMMGYYAIYALTAAANGQELQDVPTDGYWYDATNMEDEDIAPNLYD
;
A
#
# COMPACT_ATOMS: atom_id res chain seq x y z
N ALA A 1 -4.22 12.59 -8.58
CA ALA A 1 -2.91 12.50 -9.24
C ALA A 1 -2.95 11.59 -10.47
N ALA A 2 -3.40 10.31 -10.38
CA ALA A 2 -3.42 9.38 -11.54
C ALA A 2 -4.20 9.94 -12.74
N GLN A 3 -5.38 10.52 -12.54
CA GLN A 3 -6.16 11.14 -13.61
C GLN A 3 -5.43 12.30 -14.30
N GLU A 4 -4.60 13.05 -13.61
CA GLU A 4 -3.79 14.11 -14.22
C GLU A 4 -2.72 13.53 -15.17
N GLY A 5 -2.10 12.42 -14.77
CA GLY A 5 -1.19 11.66 -15.64
C GLY A 5 -1.89 11.12 -16.88
N MET A 6 -3.06 10.50 -16.69
CA MET A 6 -3.89 9.99 -17.80
C MET A 6 -4.28 11.11 -18.78
N LYS A 7 -4.71 12.25 -18.27
CA LYS A 7 -5.07 13.43 -19.07
C LYS A 7 -3.91 13.97 -19.88
N LYS A 8 -2.72 14.03 -19.27
CA LYS A 8 -1.50 14.46 -19.95
C LYS A 8 -1.15 13.52 -21.11
N ALA A 9 -1.09 12.22 -20.85
CA ALA A 9 -0.77 11.20 -21.86
C ALA A 9 -1.81 11.16 -22.99
N SER A 10 -3.11 11.22 -22.64
CA SER A 10 -4.22 11.27 -23.60
C SER A 10 -4.06 12.45 -24.59
N LYS A 11 -3.73 13.64 -24.07
CA LYS A 11 -3.49 14.83 -24.89
C LYS A 11 -2.27 14.67 -25.80
N GLU A 12 -1.18 14.11 -25.29
CA GLU A 12 0.06 13.90 -26.06
C GLU A 12 -0.12 12.89 -27.19
N LEU A 13 -0.86 11.82 -26.94
CA LEU A 13 -1.11 10.73 -27.88
C LEU A 13 -2.31 10.97 -28.81
N GLY A 14 -3.15 11.98 -28.50
CA GLY A 14 -4.37 12.26 -29.25
C GLY A 14 -5.42 11.14 -29.12
N VAL A 15 -5.49 10.49 -27.95
CA VAL A 15 -6.44 9.42 -27.66
C VAL A 15 -7.48 9.88 -26.62
N ASP A 16 -8.71 9.39 -26.74
CA ASP A 16 -9.75 9.62 -25.75
C ASP A 16 -9.74 8.54 -24.68
N TYR A 17 -9.96 8.93 -23.43
CA TYR A 17 -10.14 7.99 -22.32
C TYR A 17 -11.36 8.40 -21.47
N LYS A 18 -11.95 7.42 -20.79
CA LYS A 18 -13.13 7.61 -19.95
C LYS A 18 -12.86 7.05 -18.56
N PRO A 19 -12.43 7.89 -17.59
CA PRO A 19 -12.19 7.44 -16.23
C PRO A 19 -13.51 7.19 -15.50
N GLN A 20 -13.57 6.10 -14.75
CA GLN A 20 -14.67 5.73 -13.87
C GLN A 20 -14.11 5.05 -12.62
N GLY A 21 -14.81 5.14 -11.51
CA GLY A 21 -14.46 4.43 -10.28
C GLY A 21 -15.64 4.45 -9.31
N PRO A 22 -15.72 3.47 -8.40
CA PRO A 22 -16.71 3.45 -7.32
C PRO A 22 -16.45 4.60 -6.33
N ASN A 23 -17.39 4.86 -5.46
CA ASN A 23 -17.26 5.90 -4.44
C ASN A 23 -16.31 5.48 -3.30
N SER A 24 -16.14 4.19 -3.10
CA SER A 24 -15.26 3.59 -2.09
C SER A 24 -14.62 2.32 -2.67
N GLU A 25 -13.42 2.02 -2.24
CA GLU A 25 -12.72 0.77 -2.58
C GLU A 25 -13.44 -0.48 -2.02
N SER A 26 -14.31 -0.30 -1.03
CA SER A 26 -15.19 -1.36 -0.53
C SER A 26 -16.41 -1.65 -1.42
N ASP A 27 -16.70 -0.80 -2.41
CA ASP A 27 -17.85 -0.92 -3.32
C ASP A 27 -17.52 -1.84 -4.51
N ILE A 28 -17.07 -3.07 -4.21
CA ILE A 28 -16.59 -4.05 -5.19
C ILE A 28 -17.64 -4.36 -6.26
N ALA A 29 -18.89 -4.55 -5.86
CA ALA A 29 -19.99 -4.84 -6.79
C ALA A 29 -20.23 -3.70 -7.79
N ASP A 30 -20.11 -2.46 -7.35
CA ASP A 30 -20.24 -1.30 -8.23
C ASP A 30 -19.09 -1.24 -9.23
N GLN A 31 -17.85 -1.53 -8.80
CA GLN A 31 -16.71 -1.61 -9.72
C GLN A 31 -16.93 -2.69 -10.78
N VAL A 32 -17.36 -3.89 -10.42
CA VAL A 32 -17.66 -4.98 -11.37
C VAL A 32 -18.71 -4.55 -12.39
N ASN A 33 -19.77 -3.87 -11.96
CA ASN A 33 -20.80 -3.33 -12.85
C ASN A 33 -20.25 -2.28 -13.82
N MET A 34 -19.36 -1.39 -13.34
CA MET A 34 -18.69 -0.39 -14.18
C MET A 34 -17.79 -1.05 -15.23
N ILE A 35 -17.02 -2.08 -14.84
CA ILE A 35 -16.16 -2.84 -15.75
C ILE A 35 -17.01 -3.50 -16.86
N ASN A 36 -18.09 -4.19 -16.50
CA ASN A 36 -18.98 -4.84 -17.46
C ASN A 36 -19.62 -3.81 -18.42
N THR A 37 -19.99 -2.64 -17.93
CA THR A 37 -20.50 -1.53 -18.75
C THR A 37 -19.45 -1.02 -19.73
N ALA A 38 -18.21 -0.87 -19.26
CA ALA A 38 -17.09 -0.47 -20.11
C ALA A 38 -16.81 -1.49 -21.22
N ILE A 39 -16.78 -2.78 -20.90
CA ILE A 39 -16.60 -3.88 -21.86
C ILE A 39 -17.72 -3.88 -22.91
N ALA A 40 -18.97 -3.64 -22.50
CA ALA A 40 -20.11 -3.58 -23.40
C ALA A 40 -20.02 -2.44 -24.43
N SER A 41 -19.26 -1.40 -24.15
CA SER A 41 -18.99 -0.29 -25.09
C SER A 41 -17.94 -0.61 -26.16
N ASN A 42 -17.34 -1.82 -26.16
CA ASN A 42 -16.28 -2.28 -27.04
C ASN A 42 -15.10 -1.28 -27.13
N PRO A 43 -14.43 -0.97 -26.04
CA PRO A 43 -13.27 -0.08 -26.04
C PRO A 43 -12.09 -0.74 -26.76
N VAL A 44 -11.13 0.07 -27.23
CA VAL A 44 -9.85 -0.44 -27.80
C VAL A 44 -8.90 -1.00 -26.76
N GLY A 45 -9.12 -0.71 -25.48
CA GLY A 45 -8.40 -1.22 -24.32
C GLY A 45 -9.07 -0.83 -23.02
N LEU A 46 -8.80 -1.55 -21.95
CA LEU A 46 -9.33 -1.32 -20.60
C LEU A 46 -8.18 -1.13 -19.61
N GLY A 47 -8.13 0.04 -18.94
CA GLY A 47 -7.28 0.27 -17.78
C GLY A 47 -8.01 -0.12 -16.50
N LEU A 48 -7.40 -0.90 -15.62
CA LEU A 48 -8.04 -1.45 -14.42
C LEU A 48 -7.15 -1.33 -13.19
N ALA A 49 -7.68 -0.73 -12.14
CA ALA A 49 -7.19 -0.85 -10.76
C ALA A 49 -8.26 -1.59 -9.95
N ALA A 50 -8.04 -2.87 -9.68
CA ALA A 50 -9.06 -3.73 -9.08
C ALA A 50 -9.14 -3.54 -7.55
N CYS A 51 -10.33 -3.24 -7.04
CA CYS A 51 -10.60 -3.21 -5.60
C CYS A 51 -10.53 -4.61 -4.97
N ASP A 52 -10.87 -5.64 -5.75
CA ASP A 52 -10.77 -7.06 -5.37
C ASP A 52 -10.36 -7.89 -6.58
N THR A 53 -9.27 -8.63 -6.45
CA THR A 53 -8.67 -9.37 -7.57
C THR A 53 -9.52 -10.55 -8.04
N SER A 54 -10.24 -11.19 -7.13
CA SER A 54 -11.07 -12.37 -7.45
C SER A 54 -12.37 -11.99 -8.17
N SER A 55 -12.96 -10.85 -7.81
CA SER A 55 -14.25 -10.39 -8.32
C SER A 55 -14.21 -9.97 -9.79
N VAL A 56 -13.02 -9.67 -10.34
CA VAL A 56 -12.86 -9.21 -11.74
C VAL A 56 -12.51 -10.33 -12.72
N THR A 57 -12.30 -11.56 -12.24
CA THR A 57 -11.84 -12.70 -13.07
C THR A 57 -12.71 -12.96 -14.29
N ASP A 58 -14.05 -12.95 -14.15
CA ASP A 58 -14.96 -13.22 -15.27
C ASP A 58 -14.99 -12.06 -16.28
N ALA A 59 -14.83 -10.83 -15.82
CA ALA A 59 -14.69 -9.66 -16.69
C ALA A 59 -13.38 -9.73 -17.49
N LEU A 60 -12.28 -10.17 -16.89
CA LEU A 60 -11.00 -10.37 -17.58
C LEU A 60 -11.08 -11.45 -18.66
N LYS A 61 -11.75 -12.59 -18.39
CA LYS A 61 -12.03 -13.61 -19.39
C LYS A 61 -12.81 -13.05 -20.56
N THR A 62 -13.85 -12.25 -20.29
CA THR A 62 -14.65 -11.60 -21.32
C THR A 62 -13.80 -10.62 -22.16
N CYS A 63 -12.88 -9.88 -21.57
CA CYS A 63 -11.95 -9.04 -22.30
C CYS A 63 -11.07 -9.86 -23.24
N ALA A 64 -10.49 -10.96 -22.76
CA ALA A 64 -9.65 -11.85 -23.55
C ALA A 64 -10.43 -12.44 -24.75
N GLU A 65 -11.66 -12.93 -24.54
CA GLU A 65 -12.54 -13.46 -25.58
C GLU A 65 -12.91 -12.42 -26.65
N LYS A 66 -13.05 -11.15 -26.25
CA LYS A 66 -13.37 -10.03 -27.15
C LYS A 66 -12.12 -9.39 -27.78
N GLY A 67 -10.93 -9.81 -27.41
CA GLY A 67 -9.69 -9.19 -27.87
C GLY A 67 -9.47 -7.75 -27.35
N ILE A 68 -10.02 -7.43 -26.19
CA ILE A 68 -9.83 -6.14 -25.52
C ILE A 68 -8.61 -6.26 -24.59
N PRO A 69 -7.47 -5.61 -24.90
CA PRO A 69 -6.30 -5.66 -24.04
C PRO A 69 -6.59 -4.95 -22.70
N VAL A 70 -6.15 -5.58 -21.61
CA VAL A 70 -6.25 -4.99 -20.27
C VAL A 70 -4.87 -4.60 -19.76
N VAL A 71 -4.72 -3.37 -19.32
CA VAL A 71 -3.56 -2.88 -18.58
C VAL A 71 -4.00 -2.61 -17.15
N THR A 72 -3.38 -3.28 -16.18
CA THR A 72 -3.60 -2.95 -14.78
C THR A 72 -2.70 -1.77 -14.38
N PHE A 73 -3.20 -0.93 -13.49
CA PHE A 73 -2.41 0.17 -12.92
C PHE A 73 -2.72 0.31 -11.43
N ASP A 74 -1.79 0.85 -10.65
CA ASP A 74 -1.86 0.99 -9.19
C ASP A 74 -1.88 -0.36 -8.45
N THR A 75 -2.76 -1.26 -8.81
CA THR A 75 -2.80 -2.64 -8.30
C THR A 75 -2.84 -3.64 -9.45
N GLY A 76 -2.05 -4.71 -9.34
CA GLY A 76 -2.03 -5.81 -10.28
C GLY A 76 -3.04 -6.91 -9.94
N ILE A 77 -3.05 -7.97 -10.74
CA ILE A 77 -3.89 -9.15 -10.56
C ILE A 77 -3.05 -10.40 -10.79
N ALA A 78 -2.44 -10.93 -9.71
CA ALA A 78 -1.50 -12.05 -9.80
C ALA A 78 -2.09 -13.30 -10.46
N ASP A 79 -3.35 -13.61 -10.17
CA ASP A 79 -4.07 -14.77 -10.69
C ASP A 79 -4.95 -14.43 -11.90
N ALA A 80 -4.57 -13.41 -12.68
CA ALA A 80 -5.29 -13.04 -13.90
C ALA A 80 -5.34 -14.23 -14.89
N PRO A 81 -6.48 -14.47 -15.57
CA PRO A 81 -6.53 -15.47 -16.62
C PRO A 81 -5.45 -15.24 -17.67
N GLU A 82 -4.79 -16.32 -18.11
CA GLU A 82 -3.68 -16.24 -19.07
C GLU A 82 -4.05 -15.38 -20.30
N GLY A 83 -3.20 -14.40 -20.61
CA GLY A 83 -3.37 -13.49 -21.75
C GLY A 83 -4.45 -12.42 -21.57
N SER A 84 -5.12 -12.32 -20.41
CA SER A 84 -6.12 -11.29 -20.17
C SER A 84 -5.53 -9.93 -19.80
N VAL A 85 -4.43 -9.91 -19.05
CA VAL A 85 -3.66 -8.70 -18.70
C VAL A 85 -2.40 -8.68 -19.53
N VAL A 86 -2.14 -7.59 -20.21
CA VAL A 86 -1.01 -7.46 -21.16
C VAL A 86 0.14 -6.63 -20.59
N CYS A 87 -0.10 -5.88 -19.53
CA CYS A 87 0.90 -5.05 -18.86
C CYS A 87 0.37 -4.60 -17.49
N GLU A 88 1.26 -4.53 -16.52
CA GLU A 88 1.02 -3.96 -15.20
C GLU A 88 1.86 -2.68 -15.02
N VAL A 89 1.22 -1.60 -14.57
CA VAL A 89 1.84 -0.30 -14.29
C VAL A 89 1.56 0.06 -12.84
N CYS A 90 2.42 -0.36 -11.93
CA CYS A 90 2.21 -0.14 -10.50
C CYS A 90 3.51 0.10 -9.74
N THR A 91 3.39 0.52 -8.49
CA THR A 91 4.51 0.58 -7.57
C THR A 91 5.04 -0.83 -7.32
N ASP A 92 6.36 -1.00 -7.20
CA ASP A 92 6.94 -2.18 -6.55
C ASP A 92 6.57 -2.14 -5.07
N ASN A 93 5.40 -2.71 -4.78
CA ASN A 93 4.78 -2.61 -3.46
C ASN A 93 5.56 -3.37 -2.38
N ALA A 94 6.22 -4.47 -2.75
CA ALA A 94 7.07 -5.21 -1.81
C ALA A 94 8.30 -4.36 -1.42
N GLN A 95 8.95 -3.72 -2.39
CA GLN A 95 10.05 -2.79 -2.17
C GLN A 95 9.59 -1.58 -1.34
N ALA A 96 8.43 -0.98 -1.66
CA ALA A 96 7.90 0.16 -0.93
C ALA A 96 7.59 -0.17 0.55
N GLY A 97 7.02 -1.35 0.82
CA GLY A 97 6.84 -1.87 2.18
C GLY A 97 8.17 -2.10 2.91
N ALA A 98 9.17 -2.64 2.21
CA ALA A 98 10.51 -2.83 2.76
C ALA A 98 11.19 -1.50 3.13
N VAL A 99 11.01 -0.44 2.34
CA VAL A 99 11.50 0.92 2.65
C VAL A 99 10.89 1.45 3.95
N ALA A 100 9.59 1.25 4.15
CA ALA A 100 8.93 1.62 5.41
C ALA A 100 9.53 0.86 6.62
N ALA A 101 9.75 -0.46 6.47
CA ALA A 101 10.32 -1.30 7.51
C ALA A 101 11.77 -0.89 7.87
N GLU A 102 12.62 -0.61 6.88
CA GLU A 102 14.01 -0.20 7.10
C GLU A 102 14.10 1.12 7.88
N ASN A 103 13.27 2.10 7.53
CA ASN A 103 13.28 3.40 8.21
C ASN A 103 12.68 3.30 9.61
N MET A 104 11.62 2.54 9.80
CA MET A 104 11.07 2.26 11.13
C MET A 104 12.09 1.53 12.00
N TYR A 105 12.69 0.45 11.50
CA TYR A 105 13.69 -0.32 12.23
C TYR A 105 14.86 0.55 12.68
N ASN A 106 15.37 1.41 11.81
CA ASN A 106 16.46 2.33 12.16
C ASN A 106 16.13 3.25 13.34
N SER A 107 14.87 3.58 13.53
CA SER A 107 14.39 4.41 14.66
C SER A 107 14.19 3.61 15.94
N ILE A 108 13.83 2.32 15.87
CA ILE A 108 13.43 1.52 17.03
C ILE A 108 14.47 0.49 17.47
N LYS A 109 15.51 0.19 16.67
CA LYS A 109 16.45 -0.91 16.90
C LYS A 109 17.10 -0.90 18.29
N ASP A 110 17.43 0.27 18.82
CA ASP A 110 18.04 0.38 20.15
C ASP A 110 17.04 0.06 21.25
N VAL A 111 15.78 0.50 21.11
CA VAL A 111 14.69 0.17 22.04
C VAL A 111 14.37 -1.34 22.00
N VAL A 112 14.34 -1.94 20.83
CA VAL A 112 14.15 -3.40 20.68
C VAL A 112 15.30 -4.17 21.33
N LYS A 113 16.53 -3.69 21.15
CA LYS A 113 17.72 -4.33 21.72
C LYS A 113 17.71 -4.30 23.25
N ASP A 114 17.33 -3.17 23.82
CA ASP A 114 17.37 -2.91 25.27
C ASP A 114 16.07 -3.34 25.99
N ALA A 115 15.06 -3.86 25.27
CA ALA A 115 13.80 -4.29 25.86
C ALA A 115 13.98 -5.50 26.81
N ASP A 116 13.44 -5.39 28.03
CA ASP A 116 13.42 -6.45 29.02
C ASP A 116 12.32 -7.51 28.77
N GLY A 117 11.48 -7.34 27.76
CA GLY A 117 10.36 -8.22 27.45
C GLY A 117 9.92 -8.10 26.00
N GLN A 118 8.82 -8.79 25.69
CA GLN A 118 8.24 -8.75 24.34
C GLN A 118 7.77 -7.35 23.96
N VAL A 119 8.08 -6.94 22.73
CA VAL A 119 7.58 -5.70 22.13
C VAL A 119 6.66 -6.00 20.95
N ILE A 120 5.76 -5.06 20.63
CA ILE A 120 4.81 -5.14 19.53
C ILE A 120 5.13 -4.04 18.51
N ILE A 121 5.20 -4.46 17.25
CA ILE A 121 5.18 -3.59 16.08
C ILE A 121 3.83 -3.78 15.39
N GLY A 122 3.02 -2.74 15.32
CA GLY A 122 1.73 -2.78 14.68
C GLY A 122 1.82 -2.56 13.18
N GLU A 123 0.94 -3.20 12.43
CA GLU A 123 0.69 -2.91 11.04
C GLU A 123 -0.82 -2.85 10.80
N VAL A 124 -1.29 -1.75 10.23
CA VAL A 124 -2.70 -1.57 9.86
C VAL A 124 -2.78 -1.52 8.34
N ASN A 125 -3.41 -2.54 7.75
CA ASN A 125 -3.68 -2.64 6.32
C ASN A 125 -5.16 -2.40 6.07
N GLN A 126 -5.51 -1.58 5.08
CA GLN A 126 -6.91 -1.26 4.79
C GLN A 126 -7.76 -2.46 4.37
N ASP A 127 -7.13 -3.47 3.76
CA ASP A 127 -7.76 -4.72 3.31
C ASP A 127 -6.71 -5.85 3.18
N ALA A 128 -7.17 -7.03 2.81
CA ALA A 128 -6.34 -8.20 2.50
C ALA A 128 -6.72 -8.83 1.14
N THR A 129 -7.29 -8.04 0.22
CA THR A 129 -7.83 -8.50 -1.07
C THR A 129 -7.26 -7.78 -2.29
N ALA A 130 -6.80 -6.53 -2.15
CA ALA A 130 -6.11 -5.80 -3.20
C ALA A 130 -4.62 -6.20 -3.24
N GLN A 131 -4.12 -6.55 -4.42
CA GLN A 131 -2.75 -7.06 -4.59
C GLN A 131 -1.69 -6.08 -4.10
N ASN A 132 -1.83 -4.79 -4.40
CA ASN A 132 -0.90 -3.77 -3.95
C ASN A 132 -0.78 -3.72 -2.41
N ILE A 133 -1.92 -3.81 -1.70
CA ILE A 133 -1.93 -3.79 -0.23
C ILE A 133 -1.33 -5.09 0.34
N GLN A 134 -1.67 -6.23 -0.25
CA GLN A 134 -1.09 -7.53 0.11
C GLN A 134 0.45 -7.53 -0.02
N GLN A 135 0.97 -7.11 -1.18
CA GLN A 135 2.41 -7.06 -1.45
C GLN A 135 3.13 -6.06 -0.55
N ARG A 136 2.54 -4.89 -0.31
CA ARG A 136 3.11 -3.84 0.53
C ARG A 136 3.21 -4.26 1.99
N GLY A 137 2.11 -4.77 2.54
CA GLY A 137 2.09 -5.26 3.92
C GLY A 137 3.04 -6.44 4.11
N THR A 138 3.02 -7.43 3.21
CA THR A 138 3.95 -8.57 3.26
C THR A 138 5.40 -8.12 3.09
N GLY A 139 5.68 -7.15 2.23
CA GLY A 139 7.02 -6.57 2.04
C GLY A 139 7.54 -5.91 3.31
N PHE A 140 6.69 -5.16 4.03
CA PHE A 140 7.04 -4.60 5.34
C PHE A 140 7.33 -5.70 6.36
N ILE A 141 6.44 -6.69 6.49
CA ILE A 141 6.58 -7.80 7.45
C ILE A 141 7.88 -8.56 7.21
N ASN A 142 8.14 -9.00 5.97
CA ASN A 142 9.29 -9.82 5.66
C ASN A 142 10.60 -9.08 5.87
N LYS A 143 10.66 -7.80 5.50
CA LYS A 143 11.85 -6.98 5.73
C LYS A 143 12.08 -6.71 7.22
N MET A 144 11.03 -6.45 7.98
CA MET A 144 11.15 -6.26 9.44
C MET A 144 11.64 -7.54 10.13
N ILE A 145 11.12 -8.72 9.74
CA ILE A 145 11.61 -10.02 10.24
C ILE A 145 13.11 -10.18 9.95
N GLU A 146 13.53 -9.94 8.71
CA GLU A 146 14.94 -10.02 8.30
C GLU A 146 15.85 -9.17 9.19
N LEU A 147 15.47 -7.90 9.40
CA LEU A 147 16.27 -6.95 10.18
C LEU A 147 16.34 -7.32 11.66
N LEU A 148 15.22 -7.71 12.26
CA LEU A 148 15.15 -8.11 13.67
C LEU A 148 15.93 -9.40 13.94
N GLN A 149 15.82 -10.38 13.04
CA GLN A 149 16.57 -11.64 13.15
C GLN A 149 18.08 -11.44 12.95
N ALA A 150 18.48 -10.49 12.11
CA ALA A 150 19.90 -10.12 11.98
C ALA A 150 20.50 -9.59 13.30
N ASP A 151 19.66 -9.00 14.16
CA ASP A 151 20.03 -8.59 15.53
C ASP A 151 19.84 -9.69 16.58
N GLY A 152 19.48 -10.91 16.15
CA GLY A 152 19.32 -12.07 17.03
C GLY A 152 17.99 -12.11 17.79
N LYS A 153 16.98 -11.35 17.37
CA LYS A 153 15.63 -11.39 17.97
C LYS A 153 14.78 -12.45 17.32
N THR A 154 13.95 -13.12 18.11
CA THR A 154 12.93 -14.04 17.63
C THR A 154 11.67 -13.24 17.26
N VAL A 155 11.03 -13.58 16.13
CA VAL A 155 9.92 -12.80 15.58
C VAL A 155 8.71 -13.69 15.30
N ALA A 156 7.55 -13.23 15.73
CA ALA A 156 6.26 -13.80 15.37
C ALA A 156 5.42 -12.80 14.59
N VAL A 157 4.52 -13.30 13.77
CA VAL A 157 3.46 -12.51 13.12
C VAL A 157 2.11 -12.98 13.63
N SER A 158 1.24 -12.05 13.99
CA SER A 158 -0.09 -12.33 14.51
C SER A 158 -1.15 -11.43 13.90
N GLY A 159 -2.43 -11.77 14.07
CA GLY A 159 -3.55 -10.97 13.62
C GLY A 159 -4.20 -11.52 12.36
N ASN A 160 -4.28 -10.74 11.28
CA ASN A 160 -4.99 -11.15 10.07
C ASN A 160 -4.38 -12.40 9.42
N GLU A 161 -5.23 -13.40 9.12
CA GLU A 161 -4.82 -14.72 8.65
C GLU A 161 -4.04 -14.68 7.33
N PHE A 162 -4.42 -13.81 6.39
CA PHE A 162 -3.71 -13.69 5.12
C PHE A 162 -2.24 -13.31 5.37
N TYR A 163 -1.99 -12.24 6.13
CA TYR A 163 -0.63 -11.75 6.38
C TYR A 163 0.20 -12.68 7.24
N VAL A 164 -0.43 -13.35 8.22
CA VAL A 164 0.24 -14.40 9.01
C VAL A 164 0.73 -15.53 8.11
N ASN A 165 -0.10 -15.98 7.17
CA ASN A 165 0.24 -17.06 6.25
C ASN A 165 1.21 -16.65 5.14
N ALA A 166 1.19 -15.37 4.74
CA ALA A 166 2.07 -14.81 3.70
C ALA A 166 3.46 -14.42 4.25
N ALA A 167 3.60 -14.28 5.56
CA ALA A 167 4.87 -13.90 6.19
C ALA A 167 5.92 -15.01 6.01
N GLU A 168 7.12 -14.60 5.63
CA GLU A 168 8.27 -15.49 5.44
C GLU A 168 9.29 -15.31 6.56
N GLY A 169 9.75 -16.40 7.13
CA GLY A 169 10.87 -16.40 8.08
C GLY A 169 10.51 -16.15 9.55
N ALA A 170 9.24 -15.96 9.91
CA ALA A 170 8.86 -15.93 11.32
C ALA A 170 9.29 -17.23 12.03
N ASP A 171 9.97 -17.13 13.16
CA ASP A 171 10.69 -18.24 13.81
C ASP A 171 10.23 -18.55 15.24
N ALA A 172 9.16 -17.89 15.70
CA ALA A 172 8.61 -18.10 17.04
C ALA A 172 7.07 -18.05 17.05
N ASP A 173 6.47 -18.63 18.08
CA ASP A 173 5.07 -18.39 18.42
C ASP A 173 4.91 -17.01 19.07
N ALA A 174 3.76 -16.36 18.86
CA ALA A 174 3.50 -14.99 19.35
C ALA A 174 3.67 -14.84 20.89
N LYS A 175 3.46 -15.91 21.66
CA LYS A 175 3.63 -15.90 23.13
C LYS A 175 5.11 -15.95 23.58
N ASP A 176 6.00 -16.44 22.72
CA ASP A 176 7.40 -16.73 23.07
C ASP A 176 8.39 -15.82 22.31
N ALA A 177 7.92 -15.06 21.33
CA ALA A 177 8.76 -14.17 20.52
C ALA A 177 9.25 -12.94 21.30
N ASP A 178 10.45 -12.47 20.98
CA ASP A 178 10.95 -11.16 21.45
C ASP A 178 10.14 -10.01 20.84
N VAL A 179 9.78 -10.15 19.55
CA VAL A 179 9.00 -9.16 18.82
C VAL A 179 7.79 -9.81 18.14
N VAL A 180 6.63 -9.22 18.30
CA VAL A 180 5.42 -9.61 17.58
C VAL A 180 5.05 -8.51 16.59
N ILE A 181 4.99 -8.84 15.31
CA ILE A 181 4.38 -7.98 14.29
C ILE A 181 2.89 -8.30 14.30
N GLN A 182 2.09 -7.36 14.81
CA GLN A 182 0.64 -7.52 14.91
C GLN A 182 -0.05 -6.81 13.76
N VAL A 183 -0.70 -7.60 12.89
CA VAL A 183 -1.35 -7.10 11.66
C VAL A 183 -2.85 -7.03 11.85
N ALA A 184 -3.42 -5.84 11.71
CA ALA A 184 -4.84 -5.59 11.77
C ALA A 184 -5.41 -5.15 10.41
N VAL A 185 -6.60 -5.67 10.09
CA VAL A 185 -7.35 -5.35 8.88
C VAL A 185 -8.79 -5.05 9.27
N PRO A 186 -9.33 -3.86 8.97
CA PRO A 186 -10.71 -3.51 9.29
C PRO A 186 -11.71 -4.28 8.43
N ALA A 187 -12.95 -4.36 8.89
CA ALA A 187 -14.02 -5.02 8.14
C ALA A 187 -14.41 -4.28 6.85
N GLN A 188 -14.11 -3.00 6.74
CA GLN A 188 -14.29 -2.15 5.56
C GLN A 188 -13.20 -1.09 5.51
N THR A 189 -12.85 -0.66 4.31
CA THR A 189 -11.83 0.36 4.06
C THR A 189 -12.36 1.75 4.39
N THR A 190 -12.35 2.12 5.67
CA THR A 190 -12.68 3.46 6.17
C THR A 190 -11.68 3.90 7.24
N VAL A 191 -11.44 5.21 7.32
CA VAL A 191 -10.55 5.80 8.35
C VAL A 191 -11.01 5.45 9.76
N GLU A 192 -12.33 5.48 10.02
CA GLU A 192 -12.90 5.18 11.34
C GLU A 192 -12.66 3.75 11.78
N LEU A 193 -12.80 2.78 10.87
CA LEU A 193 -12.55 1.38 11.18
C LEU A 193 -11.05 1.09 11.29
N CYS A 194 -10.22 1.67 10.44
CA CYS A 194 -8.76 1.63 10.60
C CYS A 194 -8.33 2.25 11.93
N SER A 195 -8.97 3.34 12.36
CA SER A 195 -8.71 3.96 13.67
C SER A 195 -9.06 3.03 14.84
N THR A 196 -10.14 2.26 14.73
CA THR A 196 -10.52 1.27 15.74
C THR A 196 -9.45 0.18 15.87
N GLU A 197 -8.97 -0.34 14.74
CA GLU A 197 -7.91 -1.34 14.72
C GLU A 197 -6.58 -0.76 15.26
N ALA A 198 -6.21 0.43 14.83
CA ALA A 198 -5.01 1.11 15.30
C ALA A 198 -5.06 1.38 16.81
N GLN A 199 -6.22 1.80 17.34
CA GLN A 199 -6.41 2.05 18.77
C GLN A 199 -6.18 0.76 19.58
N ALA A 200 -6.64 -0.39 19.11
CA ALA A 200 -6.44 -1.66 19.79
C ALA A 200 -4.95 -2.03 19.89
N ILE A 201 -4.16 -1.70 18.87
CA ILE A 201 -2.70 -1.91 18.86
C ILE A 201 -1.99 -0.89 19.74
N LEU A 202 -2.24 0.40 19.52
CA LEU A 202 -1.57 1.50 20.21
C LEU A 202 -1.86 1.57 21.71
N SER A 203 -2.96 0.96 22.18
CA SER A 203 -3.30 0.89 23.61
C SER A 203 -2.51 -0.16 24.39
N GLN A 204 -1.71 -0.99 23.69
CA GLN A 204 -0.88 -2.00 24.36
C GLN A 204 0.42 -1.34 24.88
N GLU A 205 0.72 -1.53 26.16
CA GLU A 205 1.86 -0.89 26.84
C GLU A 205 3.22 -1.23 26.20
N ASN A 206 3.32 -2.38 25.53
CA ASN A 206 4.53 -2.84 24.86
C ASN A 206 4.52 -2.56 23.34
N CYS A 207 3.57 -1.79 22.83
CA CYS A 207 3.59 -1.32 21.45
C CYS A 207 4.65 -0.20 21.32
N ILE A 208 5.63 -0.39 20.42
CA ILE A 208 6.74 0.54 20.21
C ILE A 208 6.72 1.22 18.84
N ALA A 209 6.00 0.65 17.88
CA ALA A 209 5.89 1.22 16.55
C ALA A 209 4.60 0.78 15.84
N VAL A 210 4.15 1.57 14.86
CA VAL A 210 3.00 1.24 14.01
C VAL A 210 3.20 1.74 12.59
N PHE A 211 2.84 0.91 11.61
CA PHE A 211 2.81 1.23 10.18
C PHE A 211 1.37 1.26 9.68
N GLY A 212 0.97 2.36 9.03
CA GLY A 212 -0.26 2.44 8.25
C GLY A 212 0.10 2.31 6.77
N SER A 213 -0.26 1.20 6.13
CA SER A 213 0.29 0.78 4.84
C SER A 213 -0.28 1.49 3.61
N ASN A 214 -1.22 2.41 3.79
CA ASN A 214 -1.75 3.29 2.74
C ASN A 214 -2.40 4.52 3.38
N GLN A 215 -2.92 5.43 2.56
CA GLN A 215 -3.50 6.68 3.07
C GLN A 215 -4.60 6.45 4.11
N VAL A 216 -5.58 5.58 3.82
CA VAL A 216 -6.73 5.34 4.72
C VAL A 216 -6.27 4.75 6.06
N SER A 217 -5.38 3.77 6.05
CA SER A 217 -4.86 3.16 7.27
C SER A 217 -3.93 4.10 8.05
N ALA A 218 -3.09 4.87 7.36
CA ALA A 218 -2.23 5.88 8.00
C ALA A 218 -3.05 7.00 8.67
N GLU A 219 -4.08 7.50 7.99
CA GLU A 219 -5.04 8.46 8.59
C GLU A 219 -5.80 7.83 9.76
N GLY A 220 -6.15 6.54 9.70
CA GLY A 220 -6.72 5.79 10.81
C GLY A 220 -5.80 5.73 12.04
N VAL A 221 -4.50 5.47 11.83
CA VAL A 221 -3.48 5.52 12.89
C VAL A 221 -3.41 6.90 13.53
N LEU A 222 -3.40 7.96 12.73
CA LEU A 222 -3.40 9.34 13.22
C LEU A 222 -4.69 9.70 13.99
N ALA A 223 -5.84 9.23 13.51
CA ALA A 223 -7.12 9.44 14.21
C ALA A 223 -7.15 8.70 15.56
N ALA A 224 -6.60 7.49 15.66
CA ALA A 224 -6.44 6.78 16.93
C ALA A 224 -5.51 7.57 17.89
N ASN A 225 -4.39 8.08 17.36
CA ASN A 225 -3.43 8.85 18.15
C ASN A 225 -4.01 10.16 18.69
N ALA A 226 -4.97 10.78 18.02
CA ALA A 226 -5.62 11.99 18.50
C ALA A 226 -6.26 11.82 19.90
N ASN A 227 -6.64 10.59 20.26
CA ASN A 227 -7.17 10.25 21.57
C ASN A 227 -6.11 9.74 22.56
N LEU A 228 -5.10 9.02 22.04
CA LEU A 228 -4.09 8.33 22.87
C LEU A 228 -2.86 9.19 23.12
N ASN A 229 -2.47 10.02 22.14
CA ASN A 229 -1.29 10.89 22.18
C ASN A 229 -0.01 10.14 22.56
N VAL A 230 0.23 9.02 21.86
CA VAL A 230 1.40 8.14 22.10
C VAL A 230 2.44 8.20 20.99
N LEU A 231 2.07 8.69 19.79
CA LEU A 231 3.01 8.78 18.66
C LEU A 231 3.99 9.93 18.83
N GLY A 232 5.23 9.66 18.43
CA GLY A 232 6.29 10.65 18.42
C GLY A 232 7.58 10.12 17.81
N SER A 233 8.66 10.89 17.94
CA SER A 233 9.96 10.61 17.31
C SER A 233 11.05 10.22 18.28
N ASP A 234 10.75 10.10 19.58
CA ASP A 234 11.70 9.76 20.63
C ASP A 234 11.34 8.45 21.36
N PRO A 235 11.54 7.29 20.70
CA PRO A 235 11.18 5.99 21.27
C PRO A 235 11.99 5.65 22.54
N ALA A 236 13.16 6.25 22.74
CA ALA A 236 13.92 6.07 23.96
C ALA A 236 13.24 6.69 25.19
N ASN A 237 12.38 7.67 25.00
CA ASN A 237 11.55 8.29 26.03
C ASN A 237 10.09 7.79 26.03
N GLY A 238 9.80 6.73 25.29
CA GLY A 238 8.52 6.04 25.34
C GLY A 238 7.53 6.42 24.23
N ASP A 239 7.94 7.22 23.24
CA ASP A 239 7.10 7.45 22.07
C ASP A 239 6.94 6.17 21.26
N VAL A 240 5.73 5.96 20.73
CA VAL A 240 5.47 4.95 19.71
C VAL A 240 5.82 5.54 18.35
N VAL A 241 6.71 4.89 17.61
CA VAL A 241 7.15 5.35 16.29
C VAL A 241 6.08 5.07 15.25
N GLY A 242 5.54 6.12 14.64
CA GLY A 242 4.57 6.01 13.55
C GLY A 242 5.22 6.18 12.17
N VAL A 243 4.86 5.33 11.22
CA VAL A 243 5.22 5.42 9.80
C VAL A 243 3.96 5.34 8.96
N GLY A 244 3.83 6.24 7.98
CA GLY A 244 2.72 6.28 7.06
C GLY A 244 3.06 5.77 5.66
N PHE A 245 2.06 5.80 4.81
CA PHE A 245 2.18 5.55 3.37
C PHE A 245 1.25 6.50 2.61
N ASP A 246 1.63 6.86 1.39
CA ASP A 246 1.02 7.93 0.61
C ASP A 246 1.35 9.35 1.13
N ALA A 247 0.85 10.37 0.47
CA ALA A 247 1.25 11.75 0.73
C ALA A 247 0.08 12.74 0.80
N GLY A 248 -1.09 12.27 1.26
CA GLY A 248 -2.22 13.16 1.51
C GLY A 248 -1.88 14.25 2.54
N SER A 249 -2.61 15.35 2.51
CA SER A 249 -2.30 16.54 3.33
C SER A 249 -2.20 16.24 4.83
N ILE A 250 -3.02 15.30 5.34
CA ILE A 250 -3.01 14.89 6.76
C ILE A 250 -1.71 14.16 7.10
N ILE A 251 -1.26 13.25 6.22
CA ILE A 251 -0.02 12.49 6.43
C ILE A 251 1.20 13.42 6.34
N LYS A 252 1.23 14.30 5.32
CA LYS A 252 2.32 15.31 5.19
C LYS A 252 2.40 16.21 6.43
N ALA A 253 1.27 16.62 7.00
CA ALA A 253 1.25 17.41 8.23
C ALA A 253 1.83 16.63 9.41
N ALA A 254 1.45 15.36 9.58
CA ALA A 254 1.95 14.49 10.64
C ALA A 254 3.44 14.19 10.51
N VAL A 255 3.96 14.09 9.29
CA VAL A 255 5.42 13.96 9.04
C VAL A 255 6.13 15.25 9.40
N LYS A 256 5.57 16.40 9.02
CA LYS A 256 6.17 17.71 9.27
C LYS A 256 6.23 18.06 10.74
N ASP A 257 5.24 17.68 11.54
CA ASP A 257 5.19 17.97 12.98
C ASP A 257 5.84 16.88 13.86
N GLY A 258 6.29 15.77 13.25
CA GLY A 258 6.99 14.68 13.92
C GLY A 258 6.07 13.64 14.59
N THR A 259 4.76 13.71 14.39
CA THR A 259 3.81 12.66 14.82
C THR A 259 4.10 11.35 14.09
N PHE A 260 4.37 11.40 12.79
CA PHE A 260 5.03 10.34 12.04
C PHE A 260 6.51 10.70 11.83
N ILE A 261 7.40 9.73 11.95
CA ILE A 261 8.82 9.94 11.62
C ILE A 261 9.04 10.12 10.12
N GLY A 262 8.13 9.64 9.31
CA GLY A 262 8.11 9.74 7.87
C GLY A 262 7.03 8.85 7.28
N ALA A 263 7.01 8.79 5.96
CA ALA A 263 6.13 7.92 5.21
C ALA A 263 6.76 7.53 3.86
N VAL A 264 6.17 6.55 3.19
CA VAL A 264 6.57 6.17 1.83
C VAL A 264 5.54 6.74 0.86
N THR A 265 6.00 7.43 -0.17
CA THR A 265 5.13 7.89 -1.26
C THR A 265 5.35 7.08 -2.54
N GLN A 266 4.42 7.18 -3.46
CA GLN A 266 4.44 6.55 -4.78
C GLN A 266 4.32 7.63 -5.87
N SER A 267 4.28 7.20 -7.14
CA SER A 267 4.11 8.11 -8.28
C SER A 267 2.79 7.87 -9.03
N PRO A 268 1.62 8.15 -8.42
CA PRO A 268 0.33 7.89 -9.07
C PRO A 268 0.15 8.68 -10.37
N LEU A 269 0.74 9.87 -10.47
CA LEU A 269 0.75 10.64 -11.72
C LEU A 269 1.44 9.85 -12.85
N MET A 270 2.61 9.26 -12.58
CA MET A 270 3.34 8.47 -13.57
C MET A 270 2.65 7.14 -13.86
N MET A 271 2.05 6.50 -12.88
CA MET A 271 1.22 5.30 -13.11
C MET A 271 0.08 5.59 -14.08
N GLY A 272 -0.69 6.65 -13.86
CA GLY A 272 -1.75 7.06 -14.79
C GLY A 272 -1.23 7.43 -16.18
N TYR A 273 -0.10 8.12 -16.24
CA TYR A 273 0.55 8.49 -17.51
C TYR A 273 0.98 7.26 -18.32
N TYR A 274 1.73 6.34 -17.70
CA TYR A 274 2.19 5.13 -18.36
C TYR A 274 1.05 4.15 -18.68
N ALA A 275 -0.03 4.11 -17.89
CA ALA A 275 -1.18 3.27 -18.20
C ALA A 275 -1.83 3.65 -19.56
N ILE A 276 -1.96 4.93 -19.87
CA ILE A 276 -2.49 5.38 -21.17
C ILE A 276 -1.50 5.05 -22.30
N TYR A 277 -0.19 5.22 -22.09
CA TYR A 277 0.83 4.82 -23.08
C TYR A 277 0.79 3.31 -23.32
N ALA A 278 0.72 2.49 -22.29
CA ALA A 278 0.63 1.04 -22.39
C ALA A 278 -0.66 0.60 -23.10
N LEU A 279 -1.81 1.18 -22.76
CA LEU A 279 -3.08 0.90 -23.46
C LEU A 279 -3.02 1.26 -24.95
N THR A 280 -2.41 2.40 -25.28
CA THR A 280 -2.26 2.83 -26.67
C THR A 280 -1.34 1.86 -27.44
N ALA A 281 -0.24 1.46 -26.84
CA ALA A 281 0.69 0.49 -27.43
C ALA A 281 0.03 -0.89 -27.62
N ALA A 282 -0.72 -1.37 -26.61
CA ALA A 282 -1.46 -2.63 -26.68
C ALA A 282 -2.54 -2.60 -27.78
N ALA A 283 -3.28 -1.49 -27.89
CA ALA A 283 -4.28 -1.32 -28.97
C ALA A 283 -3.65 -1.33 -30.37
N ASN A 284 -2.37 -0.97 -30.49
CA ASN A 284 -1.59 -1.04 -31.73
C ASN A 284 -0.88 -2.40 -31.92
N GLY A 285 -1.15 -3.40 -31.08
CA GLY A 285 -0.60 -4.75 -31.18
C GLY A 285 0.88 -4.86 -30.79
N GLN A 286 1.40 -3.92 -29.99
CA GLN A 286 2.77 -3.98 -29.47
C GLN A 286 2.85 -4.92 -28.27
N GLU A 287 3.92 -5.68 -28.17
CA GLU A 287 4.25 -6.43 -26.94
C GLU A 287 4.73 -5.46 -25.88
N LEU A 288 4.25 -5.68 -24.66
CA LEU A 288 4.53 -4.82 -23.50
C LEU A 288 5.25 -5.62 -22.42
N GLN A 289 5.99 -4.89 -21.59
CA GLN A 289 6.54 -5.36 -20.32
C GLN A 289 5.92 -4.54 -19.20
N ASP A 290 5.87 -5.11 -18.00
CA ASP A 290 5.42 -4.40 -16.81
C ASP A 290 6.29 -3.18 -16.53
N VAL A 291 5.67 -2.15 -15.98
CA VAL A 291 6.31 -0.87 -15.67
C VAL A 291 6.27 -0.65 -14.15
N PRO A 292 7.24 -1.20 -13.39
CA PRO A 292 7.34 -0.93 -11.96
C PRO A 292 7.77 0.51 -11.72
N THR A 293 7.19 1.12 -10.68
CA THR A 293 7.64 2.40 -10.14
C THR A 293 8.08 2.21 -8.69
N ASP A 294 9.09 2.97 -8.23
CA ASP A 294 9.60 2.84 -6.87
C ASP A 294 8.67 3.48 -5.83
N GLY A 295 8.76 2.99 -4.58
CA GLY A 295 8.32 3.72 -3.40
C GLY A 295 9.47 4.57 -2.85
N TYR A 296 9.16 5.80 -2.42
CA TYR A 296 10.15 6.78 -1.96
C TYR A 296 9.87 7.17 -0.52
N TRP A 297 10.89 7.01 0.35
CA TRP A 297 10.82 7.55 1.71
C TRP A 297 10.81 9.08 1.70
N TYR A 298 9.93 9.67 2.49
CA TYR A 298 10.00 11.09 2.81
C TYR A 298 9.80 11.33 4.31
N ASP A 299 10.47 12.35 4.81
CA ASP A 299 10.38 12.84 6.17
C ASP A 299 10.49 14.38 6.19
N ALA A 300 10.47 14.96 7.38
CA ALA A 300 10.51 16.41 7.53
C ALA A 300 11.78 17.06 6.96
N THR A 301 12.85 16.29 6.71
CA THR A 301 14.12 16.81 6.22
C THR A 301 14.24 16.84 4.70
N ASN A 302 13.48 15.97 3.98
CA ASN A 302 13.60 15.81 2.52
C ASN A 302 12.31 16.10 1.73
N MET A 303 11.23 16.51 2.38
CA MET A 303 9.94 16.79 1.72
C MET A 303 10.03 17.86 0.61
N GLU A 304 11.00 18.75 0.67
CA GLU A 304 11.20 19.83 -0.29
C GLU A 304 12.26 19.49 -1.36
N ASP A 305 12.85 18.30 -1.31
CA ASP A 305 13.88 17.87 -2.27
C ASP A 305 13.28 17.68 -3.67
N GLU A 306 14.03 18.04 -4.70
CA GLU A 306 13.58 18.01 -6.10
C GLU A 306 13.13 16.62 -6.57
N ASP A 307 13.69 15.55 -5.99
CA ASP A 307 13.37 14.16 -6.32
C ASP A 307 12.15 13.63 -5.54
N ILE A 308 11.79 14.25 -4.43
CA ILE A 308 10.72 13.81 -3.53
C ILE A 308 9.46 14.65 -3.70
N ALA A 309 9.59 15.98 -3.67
CA ALA A 309 8.46 16.91 -3.71
C ALA A 309 7.44 16.65 -4.85
N PRO A 310 7.85 16.28 -6.09
CA PRO A 310 6.91 15.96 -7.16
C PRO A 310 6.01 14.74 -6.90
N ASN A 311 6.41 13.86 -5.98
CA ASN A 311 5.66 12.66 -5.58
C ASN A 311 4.78 12.89 -4.34
N LEU A 312 4.83 14.10 -3.74
CA LEU A 312 3.99 14.47 -2.60
C LEU A 312 2.72 15.19 -3.09
N TYR A 313 1.72 14.40 -3.43
CA TYR A 313 0.43 14.86 -3.97
C TYR A 313 -0.60 15.11 -2.86
N ASP A 314 -1.72 15.76 -3.21
CA ASP A 314 -2.94 15.89 -2.40
C ASP A 314 -4.08 15.10 -3.04
#